data_692216b8e9cfcc065c865630bd31e65d
#
_entry.id   692216b8e9cfcc065c865630bd31e65d
#
_cell.length_a   1.000
_cell.length_b   1.000
_cell.length_c   1.000
_cell.angle_alpha   90.00
_cell.angle_beta   90.00
_cell.angle_gamma   90.00
#
_symmetry.space_group_name_H-M   'P 1'
#
loop_
_entity.id
_entity.type
_entity.pdbx_description
1 polymer ?
#
loop_
_entity_poly.entity_id
_entity_poly.type
_entity_poly.pdbx_seq_one_letter_code
_entity_poly.pdbx_strand_id
1 'polypeptide(L)'
;FVLMLPPIFYAERRARMKPVFVGSVFVLLLAQGGFLYGSGLFNALVANLVVFFVVFNILEASLPSLVSRIAPPQAKGTALGIYNTTQSFGLFLGGAVGGILAQHYGASGVFGVGIALALIWLLIAVTMQAPPVVALREFFIQPHVDIEHLREQLAGLPGVREAVVEPEKRIAY
;
A
#
# COMPACT_ATOMS: atom_id res chain seq x y z
N PHE A 1 15.21 4.04 -5.88
CA PHE A 1 14.04 4.88 -6.18
C PHE A 1 13.51 4.64 -7.60
N VAL A 2 14.35 4.75 -8.64
CA VAL A 2 13.91 4.60 -10.06
C VAL A 2 13.29 3.23 -10.34
N LEU A 3 13.82 2.15 -9.77
CA LEU A 3 13.36 0.77 -9.99
C LEU A 3 11.96 0.47 -9.41
N MET A 4 11.46 1.27 -8.46
CA MET A 4 10.13 1.07 -7.88
C MET A 4 9.01 1.72 -8.70
N LEU A 5 9.33 2.71 -9.55
CA LEU A 5 8.33 3.45 -10.33
C LEU A 5 7.56 2.57 -11.33
N PRO A 6 8.21 1.70 -12.14
CA PRO A 6 7.50 0.90 -13.14
C PRO A 6 6.42 -0.02 -12.54
N PRO A 7 6.65 -0.78 -11.44
CA PRO A 7 5.62 -1.60 -10.82
C PRO A 7 4.44 -0.79 -10.27
N ILE A 8 4.71 0.39 -9.68
CA ILE A 8 3.67 1.27 -9.12
C ILE A 8 2.79 1.82 -10.26
N PHE A 9 3.39 2.37 -11.32
CA PHE A 9 2.64 2.83 -12.48
C PHE A 9 1.86 1.71 -13.18
N TYR A 10 2.41 0.51 -13.25
CA TYR A 10 1.70 -0.65 -13.78
C TYR A 10 0.49 -1.02 -12.93
N ALA A 11 0.63 -1.01 -11.60
CA ALA A 11 -0.44 -1.28 -10.65
C ALA A 11 -1.59 -0.28 -10.80
N GLU A 12 -1.27 1.02 -10.91
CA GLU A 12 -2.26 2.09 -11.03
C GLU A 12 -2.96 2.11 -12.39
N ARG A 13 -2.20 2.06 -13.49
CA ARG A 13 -2.77 2.13 -14.84
C ARG A 13 -3.67 0.95 -15.21
N ARG A 14 -3.41 -0.24 -14.68
CA ARG A 14 -4.18 -1.46 -14.98
C ARG A 14 -5.14 -1.88 -13.87
N ALA A 15 -5.32 -1.05 -12.85
CA ALA A 15 -6.15 -1.40 -11.68
C ALA A 15 -5.77 -2.76 -11.05
N ARG A 16 -4.50 -3.14 -11.12
CA ARG A 16 -3.95 -4.41 -10.64
C ARG A 16 -3.17 -4.25 -9.35
N MET A 17 -3.70 -3.47 -8.40
CA MET A 17 -3.01 -3.22 -7.13
C MET A 17 -2.84 -4.50 -6.30
N LYS A 18 -3.86 -5.37 -6.24
CA LYS A 18 -3.76 -6.62 -5.48
C LYS A 18 -2.62 -7.53 -5.94
N PRO A 19 -2.48 -7.91 -7.24
CA PRO A 19 -1.39 -8.78 -7.66
C PRO A 19 0.00 -8.16 -7.48
N VAL A 20 0.15 -6.86 -7.65
CA VAL A 20 1.43 -6.17 -7.39
C VAL A 20 1.75 -6.19 -5.89
N PHE A 21 0.77 -5.91 -5.03
CA PHE A 21 0.92 -5.97 -3.59
C PHE A 21 1.31 -7.37 -3.11
N VAL A 22 0.55 -8.40 -3.49
CA VAL A 22 0.83 -9.80 -3.13
C VAL A 22 2.18 -10.25 -3.67
N GLY A 23 2.52 -9.90 -4.91
CA GLY A 23 3.82 -10.18 -5.52
C GLY A 23 4.97 -9.52 -4.75
N SER A 24 4.77 -8.28 -4.29
CA SER A 24 5.76 -7.58 -3.47
C SER A 24 5.97 -8.25 -2.11
N VAL A 25 4.90 -8.66 -1.42
CA VAL A 25 5.02 -9.41 -0.16
C VAL A 25 5.74 -10.75 -0.38
N PHE A 26 5.46 -11.44 -1.49
CA PHE A 26 6.13 -12.69 -1.83
C PHE A 26 7.64 -12.48 -2.10
N VAL A 27 8.01 -11.45 -2.86
CA VAL A 27 9.44 -11.14 -3.10
C VAL A 27 10.14 -10.67 -1.82
N LEU A 28 9.43 -9.96 -0.93
CA LEU A 28 9.95 -9.62 0.40
C LEU A 28 10.28 -10.87 1.22
N LEU A 29 9.40 -11.87 1.19
CA LEU A 29 9.61 -13.17 1.85
C LEU A 29 10.86 -13.87 1.29
N LEU A 30 11.03 -13.89 -0.04
CA LEU A 30 12.21 -14.46 -0.67
C LEU A 30 13.49 -13.72 -0.28
N ALA A 31 13.44 -12.39 -0.20
CA ALA A 31 14.57 -11.58 0.24
C ALA A 31 14.96 -11.89 1.70
N GLN A 32 14.00 -12.09 2.60
CA GLN A 32 14.27 -12.53 3.97
C GLN A 32 14.97 -13.90 4.00
N GLY A 33 14.51 -14.84 3.16
CA GLY A 33 15.19 -16.14 2.99
C GLY A 33 16.61 -16.00 2.44
N GLY A 34 16.81 -15.08 1.48
CA GLY A 34 18.12 -14.76 0.93
C GLY A 34 19.10 -14.24 1.99
N PHE A 35 18.65 -13.44 2.96
CA PHE A 35 19.49 -12.99 4.07
C PHE A 35 19.80 -14.12 5.04
N LEU A 36 18.88 -15.06 5.25
CA LEU A 36 19.11 -16.19 6.16
C LEU A 36 20.11 -17.19 5.60
N TYR A 37 20.05 -17.51 4.31
CA TYR A 37 20.83 -18.58 3.68
C TYR A 37 21.97 -18.09 2.80
N GLY A 38 21.95 -16.81 2.34
CA GLY A 38 22.85 -16.25 1.34
C GLY A 38 24.15 -15.63 1.85
N SER A 39 24.59 -15.94 3.07
CA SER A 39 25.68 -15.26 3.79
C SER A 39 27.11 -15.48 3.23
N GLY A 40 27.28 -16.21 2.11
CA GLY A 40 28.62 -16.60 1.62
C GLY A 40 29.27 -15.65 0.58
N LEU A 41 28.50 -14.85 -0.13
CA LEU A 41 29.00 -14.02 -1.23
C LEU A 41 28.55 -12.56 -1.07
N PHE A 42 29.49 -11.65 -0.92
CA PHE A 42 29.23 -10.22 -0.76
C PHE A 42 28.31 -9.65 -1.85
N ASN A 43 28.58 -9.99 -3.12
CA ASN A 43 27.77 -9.52 -4.25
C ASN A 43 26.31 -10.03 -4.18
N ALA A 44 26.11 -11.27 -3.75
CA ALA A 44 24.76 -11.83 -3.56
C ALA A 44 24.01 -11.12 -2.45
N LEU A 45 24.69 -10.79 -1.35
CA LEU A 45 24.11 -10.04 -0.24
C LEU A 45 23.71 -8.63 -0.68
N VAL A 46 24.56 -7.94 -1.43
CA VAL A 46 24.25 -6.60 -1.97
C VAL A 46 23.07 -6.65 -2.96
N ALA A 47 23.03 -7.63 -3.85
CA ALA A 47 21.93 -7.81 -4.78
C ALA A 47 20.61 -8.08 -4.05
N ASN A 48 20.64 -8.94 -3.02
CA ASN A 48 19.47 -9.24 -2.20
C ASN A 48 18.99 -8.01 -1.41
N LEU A 49 19.91 -7.19 -0.92
CA LEU A 49 19.60 -5.92 -0.24
C LEU A 49 18.90 -4.94 -1.19
N VAL A 50 19.36 -4.83 -2.43
CA VAL A 50 18.71 -3.99 -3.46
C VAL A 50 17.30 -4.48 -3.71
N VAL A 51 17.09 -5.78 -3.90
CA VAL A 51 15.76 -6.38 -4.08
C VAL A 51 14.86 -6.08 -2.88
N PHE A 52 15.35 -6.29 -1.68
CA PHE A 52 14.62 -5.98 -0.45
C PHE A 52 14.16 -4.52 -0.41
N PHE A 53 15.07 -3.57 -0.64
CA PHE A 53 14.72 -2.15 -0.61
C PHE A 53 13.73 -1.73 -1.71
N VAL A 54 13.86 -2.28 -2.91
CA VAL A 54 12.91 -2.00 -3.99
C VAL A 54 11.51 -2.43 -3.58
N VAL A 55 11.37 -3.66 -3.10
CA VAL A 55 10.08 -4.22 -2.71
C VAL A 55 9.51 -3.52 -1.48
N PHE A 56 10.35 -3.24 -0.49
CA PHE A 56 9.96 -2.49 0.71
C PHE A 56 9.38 -1.12 0.35
N ASN A 57 10.05 -0.37 -0.52
CA ASN A 57 9.56 0.94 -0.96
C ASN A 57 8.24 0.84 -1.76
N ILE A 58 8.06 -0.22 -2.57
CA ILE A 58 6.79 -0.46 -3.28
C ILE A 58 5.66 -0.68 -2.27
N LEU A 59 5.89 -1.50 -1.23
CA LEU A 59 4.91 -1.76 -0.19
C LEU A 59 4.60 -0.51 0.62
N GLU A 60 5.63 0.25 1.01
CA GLU A 60 5.48 1.48 1.79
C GLU A 60 4.70 2.56 1.03
N ALA A 61 4.90 2.69 -0.27
CA ALA A 61 4.11 3.59 -1.11
C ALA A 61 2.68 3.09 -1.35
N SER A 62 2.50 1.77 -1.47
CA SER A 62 1.20 1.17 -1.79
C SER A 62 0.24 1.14 -0.60
N LEU A 63 0.74 0.93 0.62
CA LEU A 63 -0.10 0.78 1.82
C LEU A 63 -0.95 2.01 2.14
N PRO A 64 -0.40 3.25 2.21
CA PRO A 64 -1.21 4.45 2.44
C PRO A 64 -2.23 4.67 1.32
N SER A 65 -1.86 4.39 0.07
CA SER A 65 -2.76 4.46 -1.09
C SER A 65 -3.93 3.50 -0.94
N LEU A 66 -3.69 2.26 -0.51
CA LEU A 66 -4.73 1.27 -0.25
C LEU A 66 -5.67 1.71 0.87
N VAL A 67 -5.12 2.18 1.99
CA VAL A 67 -5.90 2.70 3.13
C VAL A 67 -6.80 3.86 2.68
N SER A 68 -6.25 4.82 1.94
CA SER A 68 -7.02 5.97 1.43
C SER A 68 -8.13 5.56 0.45
N ARG A 69 -7.95 4.49 -0.33
CA ARG A 69 -8.97 3.98 -1.27
C ARG A 69 -10.11 3.23 -0.59
N ILE A 70 -9.83 2.56 0.53
CA ILE A 70 -10.82 1.77 1.27
C ILE A 70 -11.60 2.66 2.23
N ALA A 71 -10.95 3.66 2.81
CA ALA A 71 -11.55 4.57 3.78
C ALA A 71 -12.71 5.38 3.17
N PRO A 72 -13.79 5.62 3.96
CA PRO A 72 -14.83 6.56 3.56
C PRO A 72 -14.25 7.96 3.31
N PRO A 73 -14.78 8.74 2.37
CA PRO A 73 -14.25 10.08 2.03
C PRO A 73 -14.08 10.99 3.23
N GLN A 74 -15.05 11.00 4.15
CA GLN A 74 -15.08 11.85 5.34
C GLN A 74 -14.09 11.40 6.43
N ALA A 75 -13.61 10.14 6.37
CA ALA A 75 -12.76 9.54 7.38
C ALA A 75 -11.33 9.21 6.88
N LYS A 76 -10.96 9.65 5.66
CA LYS A 76 -9.62 9.37 5.08
C LYS A 76 -8.48 9.82 5.99
N GLY A 77 -8.58 11.03 6.55
CA GLY A 77 -7.58 11.56 7.47
C GLY A 77 -7.42 10.72 8.74
N THR A 78 -8.53 10.32 9.34
CA THR A 78 -8.55 9.44 10.52
C THR A 78 -7.96 8.07 10.21
N ALA A 79 -8.32 7.47 9.08
CA ALA A 79 -7.79 6.18 8.65
C ALA A 79 -6.27 6.21 8.44
N LEU A 80 -5.76 7.26 7.80
CA LEU A 80 -4.31 7.47 7.63
C LEU A 80 -3.61 7.74 8.96
N GLY A 81 -4.26 8.46 9.88
CA GLY A 81 -3.74 8.67 11.24
C GLY A 81 -3.57 7.35 12.01
N ILE A 82 -4.60 6.50 11.98
CA ILE A 82 -4.54 5.15 12.59
C ILE A 82 -3.45 4.31 11.93
N TYR A 83 -3.35 4.34 10.59
CA TYR A 83 -2.30 3.64 9.86
C TYR A 83 -0.90 4.06 10.33
N ASN A 84 -0.62 5.38 10.37
CA ASN A 84 0.69 5.91 10.78
C ASN A 84 1.02 5.57 12.24
N THR A 85 0.03 5.64 13.13
CA THR A 85 0.22 5.25 14.54
C THR A 85 0.55 3.76 14.67
N THR A 86 -0.17 2.90 13.95
CA THR A 86 0.09 1.45 13.92
C THR A 86 1.46 1.14 13.33
N GLN A 87 1.86 1.84 12.27
CA GLN A 87 3.20 1.71 11.68
C GLN A 87 4.30 2.09 12.67
N SER A 88 4.15 3.22 13.38
CA SER A 88 5.11 3.66 14.39
C SER A 88 5.22 2.66 15.55
N PHE A 89 4.09 2.12 16.00
CA PHE A 89 4.05 1.08 17.01
C PHE A 89 4.72 -0.21 16.53
N GLY A 90 4.51 -0.60 15.28
CA GLY A 90 5.18 -1.73 14.64
C GLY A 90 6.70 -1.55 14.56
N LEU A 91 7.17 -0.34 14.23
CA LEU A 91 8.60 -0.02 14.22
C LEU A 91 9.23 -0.14 15.62
N PHE A 92 8.54 0.37 16.64
CA PHE A 92 8.99 0.26 18.04
C PHE A 92 9.08 -1.20 18.49
N LEU A 93 8.02 -1.98 18.27
CA LEU A 93 8.01 -3.40 18.62
C LEU A 93 9.06 -4.19 17.83
N GLY A 94 9.17 -3.92 16.53
CA GLY A 94 10.15 -4.56 15.66
C GLY A 94 11.58 -4.30 16.12
N GLY A 95 11.89 -3.07 16.51
CA GLY A 95 13.20 -2.71 17.07
C GLY A 95 13.48 -3.43 18.41
N ALA A 96 12.53 -3.41 19.34
CA ALA A 96 12.66 -4.04 20.64
C ALA A 96 12.81 -5.57 20.54
N VAL A 97 11.88 -6.23 19.85
CA VAL A 97 11.90 -7.70 19.67
C VAL A 97 13.09 -8.10 18.81
N GLY A 98 13.38 -7.37 17.72
CA GLY A 98 14.51 -7.62 16.84
C GLY A 98 15.85 -7.52 17.58
N GLY A 99 16.00 -6.54 18.49
CA GLY A 99 17.18 -6.41 19.35
C GLY A 99 17.38 -7.62 20.28
N ILE A 100 16.32 -8.07 20.93
CA ILE A 100 16.35 -9.27 21.81
C ILE A 100 16.70 -10.52 20.99
N LEU A 101 16.09 -10.69 19.82
CA LEU A 101 16.36 -11.83 18.94
C LEU A 101 17.81 -11.82 18.44
N ALA A 102 18.31 -10.64 18.04
CA ALA A 102 19.71 -10.50 17.60
C ALA A 102 20.69 -10.85 18.70
N GLN A 103 20.41 -10.47 19.95
CA GLN A 103 21.26 -10.77 21.10
C GLN A 103 21.32 -12.26 21.45
N HIS A 104 20.18 -12.98 21.37
CA HIS A 104 20.10 -14.37 21.80
C HIS A 104 20.33 -15.39 20.67
N TYR A 105 19.87 -15.06 19.45
CA TYR A 105 19.86 -15.97 18.31
C TYR A 105 20.64 -15.44 17.10
N GLY A 106 21.28 -14.26 17.24
CA GLY A 106 22.00 -13.63 16.13
C GLY A 106 21.09 -13.21 14.97
N ALA A 107 21.69 -12.96 13.81
CA ALA A 107 20.97 -12.57 12.62
C ALA A 107 19.93 -13.61 12.16
N SER A 108 20.23 -14.91 12.35
CA SER A 108 19.32 -16.00 11.98
C SER A 108 17.99 -15.95 12.71
N GLY A 109 17.99 -15.55 13.99
CA GLY A 109 16.75 -15.38 14.76
C GLY A 109 15.90 -14.24 14.23
N VAL A 110 16.51 -13.11 13.88
CA VAL A 110 15.82 -11.94 13.34
C VAL A 110 15.18 -12.28 11.99
N PHE A 111 15.94 -12.85 11.05
CA PHE A 111 15.42 -13.22 9.72
C PHE A 111 14.42 -14.36 9.79
N GLY A 112 14.60 -15.33 10.72
CA GLY A 112 13.64 -16.42 10.92
C GLY A 112 12.26 -15.90 11.35
N VAL A 113 12.20 -14.99 12.32
CA VAL A 113 10.94 -14.35 12.73
C VAL A 113 10.40 -13.46 11.62
N GLY A 114 11.26 -12.74 10.89
CA GLY A 114 10.88 -11.95 9.73
C GLY A 114 10.19 -12.80 8.65
N ILE A 115 10.73 -14.00 8.36
CA ILE A 115 10.12 -14.98 7.42
C ILE A 115 8.74 -15.42 7.93
N ALA A 116 8.61 -15.77 9.21
CA ALA A 116 7.36 -16.20 9.78
C ALA A 116 6.26 -15.11 9.67
N LEU A 117 6.61 -13.87 10.01
CA LEU A 117 5.70 -12.73 9.88
C LEU A 117 5.34 -12.43 8.42
N ALA A 118 6.32 -12.51 7.50
CA ALA A 118 6.08 -12.30 6.07
C ALA A 118 5.19 -13.40 5.47
N LEU A 119 5.29 -14.65 5.94
CA LEU A 119 4.38 -15.74 5.56
C LEU A 119 2.96 -15.49 6.03
N ILE A 120 2.76 -15.09 7.27
CA ILE A 120 1.45 -14.73 7.81
C ILE A 120 0.86 -13.57 6.99
N TRP A 121 1.67 -12.54 6.73
CA TRP A 121 1.24 -11.41 5.92
C TRP A 121 0.88 -11.81 4.50
N LEU A 122 1.66 -12.69 3.87
CA LEU A 122 1.36 -13.21 2.53
C LEU A 122 0.02 -13.95 2.50
N LEU A 123 -0.25 -14.80 3.49
CA LEU A 123 -1.53 -15.51 3.60
C LEU A 123 -2.71 -14.52 3.69
N ILE A 124 -2.58 -13.48 4.54
CA ILE A 124 -3.59 -12.43 4.66
C ILE A 124 -3.72 -11.66 3.34
N ALA A 125 -2.62 -11.30 2.69
CA ALA A 125 -2.63 -10.54 1.44
C ALA A 125 -3.31 -11.32 0.28
N VAL A 126 -3.13 -12.63 0.20
CA VAL A 126 -3.79 -13.46 -0.82
C VAL A 126 -5.31 -13.49 -0.61
N THR A 127 -5.79 -13.53 0.64
CA THR A 127 -7.23 -13.54 0.96
C THR A 127 -7.88 -12.17 0.80
N MET A 128 -7.10 -11.08 0.72
CA MET A 128 -7.60 -9.72 0.58
C MET A 128 -8.47 -9.57 -0.68
N GLN A 129 -9.59 -8.87 -0.55
CA GLN A 129 -10.39 -8.47 -1.70
C GLN A 129 -9.66 -7.38 -2.51
N ALA A 130 -9.84 -7.40 -3.83
CA ALA A 130 -9.25 -6.35 -4.67
C ALA A 130 -9.82 -4.98 -4.28
N PRO A 131 -8.96 -3.97 -4.05
CA PRO A 131 -9.45 -2.63 -3.72
C PRO A 131 -10.28 -2.09 -4.87
N PRO A 132 -11.34 -1.32 -4.57
CA PRO A 132 -12.20 -0.75 -5.60
C PRO A 132 -11.41 0.20 -6.49
N VAL A 133 -11.68 0.09 -7.79
CA VAL A 133 -11.13 1.01 -8.79
C VAL A 133 -11.92 2.31 -8.70
N VAL A 134 -11.29 3.36 -8.21
CA VAL A 134 -11.89 4.70 -8.24
C VAL A 134 -11.47 5.34 -9.55
N ALA A 135 -12.42 5.50 -10.48
CA ALA A 135 -12.23 6.28 -11.70
C ALA A 135 -12.74 7.70 -11.44
N LEU A 136 -11.83 8.67 -11.51
CA LEU A 136 -12.23 10.08 -11.56
C LEU A 136 -12.85 10.33 -12.94
N ARG A 137 -14.10 10.82 -12.96
CA ARG A 137 -14.77 11.26 -14.19
C ARG A 137 -15.13 12.71 -14.05
N GLU A 138 -14.68 13.51 -15.01
CA GLU A 138 -15.01 14.92 -15.11
C GLU A 138 -16.25 15.09 -15.99
N PHE A 139 -17.23 15.84 -15.51
CA PHE A 139 -18.44 16.19 -16.25
C PHE A 139 -18.57 17.71 -16.31
N PHE A 140 -18.79 18.23 -17.51
CA PHE A 140 -19.10 19.65 -17.69
C PHE A 140 -20.55 19.92 -17.33
N ILE A 141 -20.78 20.89 -16.46
CA ILE A 141 -22.12 21.27 -16.01
C ILE A 141 -22.70 22.34 -16.94
N GLN A 142 -23.91 22.11 -17.45
CA GLN A 142 -24.62 23.10 -18.27
C GLN A 142 -25.03 24.34 -17.47
N PRO A 143 -25.10 25.52 -18.09
CA PRO A 143 -25.33 26.81 -17.41
C PRO A 143 -26.60 26.95 -16.57
N HIS A 144 -27.57 26.09 -16.77
CA HIS A 144 -28.92 26.21 -16.16
C HIS A 144 -29.20 25.16 -15.08
N VAL A 145 -28.18 24.41 -14.63
CA VAL A 145 -28.35 23.35 -13.62
C VAL A 145 -28.09 23.92 -12.24
N ASP A 146 -29.03 23.67 -11.31
CA ASP A 146 -28.84 23.96 -9.89
C ASP A 146 -27.78 23.04 -9.29
N ILE A 147 -26.69 23.63 -8.82
CA ILE A 147 -25.50 22.96 -8.39
C ILE A 147 -25.74 22.13 -7.12
N GLU A 148 -26.57 22.65 -6.19
CA GLU A 148 -26.87 21.98 -4.93
C GLU A 148 -27.70 20.71 -5.18
N HIS A 149 -28.71 20.83 -6.04
CA HIS A 149 -29.54 19.70 -6.43
C HIS A 149 -28.78 18.65 -7.25
N LEU A 150 -27.86 19.09 -8.12
CA LEU A 150 -26.99 18.18 -8.87
C LEU A 150 -26.06 17.39 -7.95
N ARG A 151 -25.49 18.03 -6.93
CA ARG A 151 -24.63 17.38 -5.94
C ARG A 151 -25.36 16.29 -5.18
N GLU A 152 -26.60 16.55 -4.74
CA GLU A 152 -27.42 15.56 -4.04
C GLU A 152 -27.79 14.39 -4.96
N GLN A 153 -28.17 14.66 -6.19
CA GLN A 153 -28.48 13.64 -7.19
C GLN A 153 -27.26 12.76 -7.51
N LEU A 154 -26.07 13.37 -7.72
CA LEU A 154 -24.86 12.62 -7.99
C LEU A 154 -24.43 11.78 -6.78
N ALA A 155 -24.56 12.29 -5.56
CA ALA A 155 -24.25 11.54 -4.35
C ALA A 155 -25.19 10.34 -4.11
N GLY A 156 -26.42 10.40 -4.63
CA GLY A 156 -27.41 9.31 -4.54
C GLY A 156 -27.27 8.22 -5.61
N LEU A 157 -26.42 8.41 -6.62
CA LEU A 157 -26.24 7.42 -7.68
C LEU A 157 -25.45 6.18 -7.22
N PRO A 158 -25.92 4.98 -7.56
CA PRO A 158 -25.20 3.76 -7.22
C PRO A 158 -23.85 3.74 -7.96
N GLY A 159 -22.75 3.64 -7.19
CA GLY A 159 -21.39 3.64 -7.72
C GLY A 159 -20.63 4.96 -7.60
N VAL A 160 -21.29 6.05 -7.25
CA VAL A 160 -20.63 7.33 -6.92
C VAL A 160 -20.17 7.29 -5.47
N ARG A 161 -18.87 7.48 -5.24
CA ARG A 161 -18.27 7.51 -3.90
C ARG A 161 -18.16 8.92 -3.33
N GLU A 162 -17.89 9.86 -4.20
CA GLU A 162 -17.70 11.26 -3.85
C GLU A 162 -18.09 12.10 -5.07
N ALA A 163 -18.89 13.13 -4.89
CA ALA A 163 -19.23 14.10 -5.91
C ALA A 163 -18.73 15.47 -5.44
N VAL A 164 -17.71 15.98 -6.10
CA VAL A 164 -17.20 17.33 -5.88
C VAL A 164 -17.62 18.20 -7.05
N VAL A 165 -18.32 19.28 -6.77
CA VAL A 165 -18.76 20.23 -7.77
C VAL A 165 -17.99 21.53 -7.57
N GLU A 166 -17.23 21.95 -8.58
CA GLU A 166 -16.57 23.26 -8.63
C GLU A 166 -17.44 24.25 -9.40
N PRO A 167 -18.17 25.15 -8.71
CA PRO A 167 -19.10 26.08 -9.36
C PRO A 167 -18.42 27.04 -10.32
N GLU A 168 -17.21 27.51 -9.95
CA GLU A 168 -16.45 28.48 -10.74
C GLU A 168 -16.00 27.92 -12.10
N LYS A 169 -15.62 26.64 -12.14
CA LYS A 169 -15.17 25.98 -13.37
C LYS A 169 -16.29 25.23 -14.09
N ARG A 170 -17.45 25.09 -13.45
CA ARG A 170 -18.59 24.30 -13.93
C ARG A 170 -18.22 22.86 -14.26
N ILE A 171 -17.48 22.24 -13.37
CA ILE A 171 -17.03 20.85 -13.49
C ILE A 171 -17.49 20.09 -12.26
N ALA A 172 -18.02 18.87 -12.49
CA ALA A 172 -18.27 17.88 -11.46
C ALA A 172 -17.28 16.72 -11.61
N TYR A 173 -16.73 16.26 -10.49
CA TYR A 173 -15.81 15.12 -10.45
C TYR A 173 -16.45 13.93 -9.74
#